data_688eb47a028222b863dc229053ab08a7
#
_entry.id   688eb47a028222b863dc229053ab08a7
#
_cell.length_a   1.000
_cell.length_b   1.000
_cell.length_c   1.000
_cell.angle_alpha   90.00
_cell.angle_beta   90.00
_cell.angle_gamma   90.00
#
_symmetry.space_group_name_H-M   'P 1'
#
loop_
_entity.id
_entity.type
_entity.pdbx_description
1 polymer ?
#
loop_
_entity_poly.entity_id
_entity_poly.type
_entity_poly.pdbx_seq_one_letter_code
_entity_poly.pdbx_strand_id
1 'polypeptide(L)'
;MSRGLGDVYKRQGGKYRIIDFPLSNCINSGIDTVGVLTQYQPLRLNTHIGIGIPWDLDRNVGGVSVLPPYEKSQNSEWYTGTANAIYQNLEYMEQYHPEYVLILSGDHIYKMDYKIMLDYHKANNADITIAAMPVPIEEAKRFGIVVTDDDNRITELEEKPENPKSNLASMGIYIFSWKVLKEALIKLSDEPGCDFGKHIIPYCHAAGKRIFAYEYNGYWKDVGTLGSYWEANMELIDIIPEFNLYEEYWKIYTKSDIIQPQYLSADSIVEKLSLIHI
;
A
#
# COMPACT_ATOMS: atom_id res chain seq x y z
N MET A 1 6.96 6.84 11.39
CA MET A 1 6.30 5.65 11.94
C MET A 1 4.85 6.00 12.17
N SER A 2 3.96 5.48 11.35
CA SER A 2 2.54 5.51 11.66
C SER A 2 2.36 4.77 12.99
N ARG A 3 2.00 5.47 14.05
CA ARG A 3 1.65 4.88 15.36
C ARG A 3 0.26 4.24 15.32
N GLY A 4 -0.23 3.93 14.15
CA GLY A 4 -1.61 3.62 13.88
C GLY A 4 -1.94 2.14 13.79
N LEU A 5 -1.89 1.43 14.90
CA LEU A 5 -2.57 0.14 15.08
C LEU A 5 -4.06 0.17 14.72
N GLY A 6 -4.64 1.35 14.59
CA GLY A 6 -6.02 1.57 14.20
C GLY A 6 -6.24 1.69 12.69
N ASP A 7 -5.20 1.99 11.92
CA ASP A 7 -5.37 2.44 10.54
C ASP A 7 -5.86 1.32 9.61
N VAL A 8 -5.28 0.15 9.70
CA VAL A 8 -5.65 -1.02 8.89
C VAL A 8 -7.06 -1.54 9.20
N TYR A 9 -7.62 -1.20 10.37
CA TYR A 9 -8.98 -1.59 10.80
C TYR A 9 -10.02 -0.52 10.63
N LYS A 10 -9.64 0.71 10.29
CA LYS A 10 -10.59 1.77 10.03
C LYS A 10 -11.50 1.35 8.87
N ARG A 11 -12.80 1.62 9.02
CA ARG A 11 -13.79 1.29 8.00
C ARG A 11 -14.01 2.48 7.10
N GLN A 12 -13.80 2.27 5.80
CA GLN A 12 -14.09 3.24 4.76
C GLN A 12 -15.43 2.92 4.11
N GLY A 13 -16.26 3.93 3.90
CA GLY A 13 -17.59 3.75 3.31
C GLY A 13 -18.48 2.77 4.10
N GLY A 14 -18.26 2.66 5.42
CA GLY A 14 -19.02 1.79 6.33
C GLY A 14 -18.77 0.29 6.18
N LYS A 15 -18.18 -0.18 5.07
CA LYS A 15 -18.04 -1.60 4.73
C LYS A 15 -16.59 -2.06 4.67
N TYR A 16 -15.72 -1.32 3.98
CA TYR A 16 -14.36 -1.74 3.66
C TYR A 16 -13.39 -1.43 4.81
N ARG A 17 -12.36 -2.25 4.96
CA ARG A 17 -11.17 -1.91 5.75
C ARG A 17 -10.11 -1.34 4.83
N ILE A 18 -9.18 -0.55 5.34
CA ILE A 18 -8.16 0.08 4.50
C ILE A 18 -7.31 -0.96 3.77
N ILE A 19 -6.98 -2.08 4.42
CA ILE A 19 -6.23 -3.19 3.80
C ILE A 19 -6.95 -3.80 2.57
N ASP A 20 -8.27 -3.65 2.47
CA ASP A 20 -9.04 -4.20 1.35
C ASP A 20 -8.68 -3.54 0.02
N PHE A 21 -8.25 -2.27 0.04
CA PHE A 21 -7.86 -1.54 -1.15
C PHE A 21 -6.59 -2.10 -1.80
N PRO A 22 -5.43 -2.19 -1.10
CA PRO A 22 -4.25 -2.77 -1.71
C PRO A 22 -4.43 -4.25 -2.08
N LEU A 23 -5.14 -5.07 -1.29
CA LEU A 23 -5.43 -6.45 -1.66
C LEU A 23 -6.28 -6.55 -2.93
N SER A 24 -7.31 -5.70 -3.05
CA SER A 24 -8.15 -5.66 -4.25
C SER A 24 -7.38 -5.16 -5.47
N ASN A 25 -6.53 -4.15 -5.29
CA ASN A 25 -5.67 -3.68 -6.37
C ASN A 25 -4.69 -4.77 -6.84
N CYS A 26 -4.13 -5.58 -5.91
CA CYS A 26 -3.28 -6.71 -6.27
C CYS A 26 -4.01 -7.68 -7.19
N ILE A 27 -5.18 -8.17 -6.78
CA ILE A 27 -5.89 -9.18 -7.58
C ILE A 27 -6.42 -8.61 -8.90
N ASN A 28 -6.92 -7.36 -8.90
CA ASN A 28 -7.34 -6.68 -10.13
C ASN A 28 -6.18 -6.44 -11.10
N SER A 29 -4.94 -6.32 -10.60
CA SER A 29 -3.70 -6.21 -11.40
C SER A 29 -3.11 -7.56 -11.80
N GLY A 30 -3.74 -8.68 -11.43
CA GLY A 30 -3.25 -10.03 -11.72
C GLY A 30 -2.11 -10.50 -10.81
N ILE A 31 -1.92 -9.87 -9.65
CA ILE A 31 -0.94 -10.29 -8.63
C ILE A 31 -1.63 -11.26 -7.69
N ASP A 32 -1.17 -12.49 -7.67
CA ASP A 32 -1.76 -13.61 -6.94
C ASP A 32 -0.91 -14.14 -5.78
N THR A 33 0.22 -13.53 -5.51
CA THR A 33 1.11 -13.90 -4.41
C THR A 33 1.38 -12.66 -3.55
N VAL A 34 0.83 -12.64 -2.34
CA VAL A 34 0.85 -11.47 -1.47
C VAL A 34 1.28 -11.85 -0.05
N GLY A 35 2.35 -11.20 0.44
CA GLY A 35 2.78 -11.28 1.84
C GLY A 35 2.28 -10.06 2.61
N VAL A 36 1.49 -10.25 3.66
CA VAL A 36 1.04 -9.19 4.55
C VAL A 36 1.83 -9.20 5.85
N LEU A 37 2.70 -8.21 6.00
CA LEU A 37 3.55 -8.07 7.18
C LEU A 37 2.75 -7.44 8.33
N THR A 38 2.66 -8.14 9.45
CA THR A 38 1.87 -7.70 10.61
C THR A 38 2.72 -7.71 11.86
N GLN A 39 2.55 -6.75 12.76
CA GLN A 39 3.34 -6.69 13.98
C GLN A 39 2.50 -6.56 15.25
N TYR A 40 1.58 -5.60 15.29
CA TYR A 40 0.80 -5.28 16.48
C TYR A 40 -0.64 -5.77 16.35
N GLN A 41 -1.19 -6.35 17.41
CA GLN A 41 -2.58 -6.85 17.47
C GLN A 41 -3.03 -7.56 16.19
N PRO A 42 -2.28 -8.54 15.68
CA PRO A 42 -2.52 -9.10 14.36
C PRO A 42 -3.84 -9.89 14.27
N LEU A 43 -4.41 -10.31 15.43
CA LEU A 43 -5.56 -11.21 15.46
C LEU A 43 -6.74 -10.73 14.62
N ARG A 44 -7.12 -9.45 14.75
CA ARG A 44 -8.26 -8.89 14.00
C ARG A 44 -7.98 -8.80 12.50
N LEU A 45 -6.75 -8.43 12.13
CA LEU A 45 -6.34 -8.36 10.74
C LEU A 45 -6.27 -9.77 10.15
N ASN A 46 -5.65 -10.71 10.85
CA ASN A 46 -5.56 -12.11 10.42
C ASN A 46 -6.94 -12.73 10.26
N THR A 47 -7.87 -12.46 11.20
CA THR A 47 -9.27 -12.95 11.10
C THR A 47 -9.99 -12.32 9.90
N HIS A 48 -9.70 -11.07 9.56
CA HIS A 48 -10.31 -10.41 8.41
C HIS A 48 -9.77 -10.96 7.09
N ILE A 49 -8.45 -11.06 6.94
CA ILE A 49 -7.81 -11.60 5.74
C ILE A 49 -8.15 -13.10 5.60
N GLY A 50 -8.08 -13.86 6.71
CA GLY A 50 -8.27 -15.30 6.68
C GLY A 50 -7.27 -15.94 5.73
N ILE A 51 -7.76 -16.82 4.87
CA ILE A 51 -6.99 -17.44 3.78
C ILE A 51 -7.10 -16.69 2.45
N GLY A 52 -7.76 -15.52 2.43
CA GLY A 52 -7.83 -14.67 1.24
C GLY A 52 -9.04 -14.88 0.33
N ILE A 53 -10.05 -15.67 0.73
CA ILE A 53 -11.25 -15.97 -0.08
C ILE A 53 -11.88 -14.73 -0.74
N PRO A 54 -12.09 -13.60 -0.03
CA PRO A 54 -12.73 -12.44 -0.66
C PRO A 54 -11.99 -11.87 -1.87
N TRP A 55 -10.68 -12.10 -1.94
CA TRP A 55 -9.77 -11.59 -2.99
C TRP A 55 -9.29 -12.67 -3.96
N ASP A 56 -9.88 -13.88 -3.93
CA ASP A 56 -9.39 -15.01 -4.74
C ASP A 56 -7.89 -15.32 -4.50
N LEU A 57 -7.45 -15.14 -3.24
CA LEU A 57 -6.08 -15.38 -2.79
C LEU A 57 -5.93 -16.65 -1.93
N ASP A 58 -6.94 -17.54 -1.92
CA ASP A 58 -6.94 -18.85 -1.24
C ASP A 58 -6.38 -19.95 -2.16
N ARG A 59 -5.19 -19.72 -2.71
CA ARG A 59 -4.58 -20.56 -3.73
C ARG A 59 -3.61 -21.58 -3.14
N ASN A 60 -3.47 -22.73 -3.81
CA ASN A 60 -2.51 -23.75 -3.43
C ASN A 60 -1.05 -23.32 -3.66
N VAL A 61 -0.80 -22.48 -4.67
CA VAL A 61 0.50 -21.88 -4.96
C VAL A 61 0.32 -20.38 -5.04
N GLY A 62 1.10 -19.63 -4.30
CA GLY A 62 0.89 -18.20 -4.12
C GLY A 62 -0.16 -17.93 -3.04
N GLY A 63 -1.14 -17.06 -3.36
CA GLY A 63 -2.18 -16.65 -2.42
C GLY A 63 -1.70 -15.61 -1.41
N VAL A 64 -2.50 -15.38 -0.35
CA VAL A 64 -2.12 -14.45 0.71
C VAL A 64 -1.53 -15.19 1.91
N SER A 65 -0.37 -14.71 2.35
CA SER A 65 0.29 -15.15 3.58
C SER A 65 0.40 -14.00 4.56
N VAL A 66 0.01 -14.23 5.81
CA VAL A 66 0.24 -13.26 6.88
C VAL A 66 1.57 -13.59 7.56
N LEU A 67 2.47 -12.63 7.56
CA LEU A 67 3.86 -12.76 7.99
C LEU A 67 4.09 -11.93 9.26
N PRO A 68 3.89 -12.51 10.45
CA PRO A 68 4.27 -11.87 11.70
C PRO A 68 5.79 -11.94 11.90
N PRO A 69 6.38 -11.06 12.74
CA PRO A 69 7.76 -11.23 13.17
C PRO A 69 7.91 -12.58 13.88
N TYR A 70 9.00 -13.27 13.62
CA TYR A 70 9.27 -14.56 14.24
C TYR A 70 10.66 -14.58 14.92
N GLU A 71 10.78 -15.45 15.91
CA GLU A 71 11.99 -15.61 16.68
C GLU A 71 13.04 -16.42 15.90
N LYS A 72 14.18 -15.81 15.59
CA LYS A 72 15.37 -16.56 15.13
C LYS A 72 16.25 -16.88 16.34
N SER A 73 16.16 -18.13 16.79
CA SER A 73 17.05 -18.87 17.71
C SER A 73 17.71 -18.18 18.92
N GLN A 74 17.39 -17.05 19.43
CA GLN A 74 17.75 -16.47 20.74
C GLN A 74 17.39 -14.98 20.90
N ASN A 75 16.99 -14.29 19.83
CA ASN A 75 16.51 -12.90 19.92
C ASN A 75 15.20 -12.78 19.16
N SER A 76 14.12 -12.54 19.89
CA SER A 76 12.83 -12.14 19.31
C SER A 76 12.96 -10.71 18.84
N GLU A 77 13.12 -10.50 17.55
CA GLU A 77 13.27 -9.16 16.98
C GLU A 77 11.97 -8.73 16.32
N TRP A 78 11.31 -7.76 16.94
CA TRP A 78 10.26 -6.99 16.31
C TRP A 78 10.77 -6.32 15.03
N TYR A 79 9.88 -6.08 14.05
CA TYR A 79 10.25 -5.28 12.90
C TYR A 79 10.63 -3.87 13.36
N THR A 80 11.87 -3.49 13.16
CA THR A 80 12.41 -2.19 13.61
C THR A 80 12.20 -1.08 12.58
N GLY A 81 11.83 -1.45 11.34
CA GLY A 81 11.54 -0.52 10.24
C GLY A 81 10.87 -1.24 9.08
N THR A 82 10.40 -0.48 8.10
CA THR A 82 9.66 -1.01 6.95
C THR A 82 10.53 -1.93 6.08
N ALA A 83 11.78 -1.58 5.84
CA ALA A 83 12.71 -2.40 5.09
C ALA A 83 13.21 -3.60 5.91
N ASN A 84 13.38 -3.44 7.23
CA ASN A 84 13.73 -4.54 8.11
C ASN A 84 12.65 -5.63 8.10
N ALA A 85 11.37 -5.26 8.05
CA ALA A 85 10.27 -6.21 7.94
C ALA A 85 10.36 -7.06 6.67
N ILE A 86 10.71 -6.45 5.53
CA ILE A 86 10.92 -7.16 4.27
C ILE A 86 12.17 -8.04 4.35
N TYR A 87 13.27 -7.54 4.94
CA TYR A 87 14.51 -8.31 5.11
C TYR A 87 14.29 -9.60 5.92
N GLN A 88 13.55 -9.53 7.01
CA GLN A 88 13.25 -10.73 7.81
C GLN A 88 12.46 -11.79 7.04
N ASN A 89 11.76 -11.41 5.97
CA ASN A 89 10.94 -12.28 5.14
C ASN A 89 11.54 -12.56 3.74
N LEU A 90 12.86 -12.39 3.56
CA LEU A 90 13.54 -12.67 2.29
C LEU A 90 13.33 -14.13 1.84
N GLU A 91 13.40 -15.08 2.75
CA GLU A 91 13.23 -16.51 2.45
C GLU A 91 11.82 -16.81 1.91
N TYR A 92 10.79 -16.14 2.44
CA TYR A 92 9.43 -16.24 1.91
C TYR A 92 9.35 -15.74 0.45
N MET A 93 10.02 -14.68 0.11
CA MET A 93 10.03 -14.18 -1.27
C MET A 93 10.86 -15.04 -2.20
N GLU A 94 12.00 -15.55 -1.73
CA GLU A 94 12.91 -16.37 -2.53
C GLU A 94 12.29 -17.68 -3.02
N GLN A 95 11.38 -18.30 -2.27
CA GLN A 95 10.69 -19.52 -2.67
C GLN A 95 9.86 -19.35 -3.96
N TYR A 96 9.45 -18.13 -4.29
CA TYR A 96 8.69 -17.83 -5.51
C TYR A 96 9.56 -17.39 -6.68
N HIS A 97 10.88 -17.22 -6.49
CA HIS A 97 11.83 -16.77 -7.51
C HIS A 97 11.36 -15.54 -8.29
N PRO A 98 10.97 -14.46 -7.62
CA PRO A 98 10.38 -13.30 -8.28
C PRO A 98 11.41 -12.58 -9.16
N GLU A 99 10.97 -12.04 -10.28
CA GLU A 99 11.77 -11.10 -11.08
C GLU A 99 11.60 -9.67 -10.57
N TYR A 100 10.37 -9.33 -10.14
CA TYR A 100 10.00 -8.04 -9.60
C TYR A 100 9.26 -8.22 -8.28
N VAL A 101 9.41 -7.24 -7.39
CA VAL A 101 8.70 -7.18 -6.10
C VAL A 101 7.99 -5.85 -5.99
N LEU A 102 6.69 -5.91 -5.73
CA LEU A 102 5.86 -4.76 -5.42
C LEU A 102 5.79 -4.57 -3.90
N ILE A 103 6.17 -3.40 -3.41
CA ILE A 103 6.07 -3.00 -2.02
C ILE A 103 4.95 -1.99 -1.88
N LEU A 104 4.03 -2.23 -0.96
CA LEU A 104 2.84 -1.41 -0.74
C LEU A 104 2.74 -0.94 0.71
N SER A 105 2.29 0.30 0.91
CA SER A 105 1.76 0.75 2.19
C SER A 105 0.34 0.20 2.38
N GLY A 106 0.01 -0.21 3.60
CA GLY A 106 -1.30 -0.81 3.94
C GLY A 106 -2.33 0.18 4.48
N ASP A 107 -2.03 1.48 4.50
CA ASP A 107 -2.81 2.53 5.16
C ASP A 107 -3.35 3.62 4.20
N HIS A 108 -3.36 3.33 2.91
CA HIS A 108 -3.83 4.26 1.87
C HIS A 108 -5.10 3.77 1.18
N ILE A 109 -5.91 4.72 0.72
CA ILE A 109 -7.14 4.50 -0.06
C ILE A 109 -6.90 4.96 -1.48
N TYR A 110 -6.98 4.04 -2.44
CA TYR A 110 -6.76 4.31 -3.86
C TYR A 110 -7.18 3.12 -4.72
N LYS A 111 -7.31 3.34 -6.02
CA LYS A 111 -7.46 2.28 -7.03
C LYS A 111 -6.32 2.41 -8.03
N MET A 112 -5.51 1.39 -8.20
CA MET A 112 -4.35 1.45 -9.08
C MET A 112 -4.12 0.10 -9.75
N ASP A 113 -3.92 0.13 -11.07
CA ASP A 113 -3.44 -1.01 -11.83
C ASP A 113 -1.92 -1.08 -11.78
N TYR A 114 -1.40 -1.99 -10.95
CA TYR A 114 0.04 -2.18 -10.81
C TYR A 114 0.70 -2.78 -12.04
N LYS A 115 -0.08 -3.40 -12.94
CA LYS A 115 0.45 -3.93 -14.20
C LYS A 115 0.94 -2.79 -15.09
N ILE A 116 0.20 -1.68 -15.15
CA ILE A 116 0.62 -0.49 -15.92
C ILE A 116 1.94 0.06 -15.37
N MET A 117 2.06 0.15 -14.04
CA MET A 117 3.29 0.59 -13.39
C MET A 117 4.46 -0.38 -13.64
N LEU A 118 4.20 -1.70 -13.66
CA LEU A 118 5.20 -2.72 -13.97
C LEU A 118 5.65 -2.63 -15.45
N ASP A 119 4.72 -2.41 -16.36
CA ASP A 119 5.04 -2.23 -17.78
C ASP A 119 5.90 -0.97 -18.00
N TYR A 120 5.59 0.12 -17.27
CA TYR A 120 6.43 1.32 -17.22
C TYR A 120 7.83 1.02 -16.66
N HIS A 121 7.93 0.27 -15.56
CA HIS A 121 9.19 -0.16 -14.98
C HIS A 121 10.07 -0.91 -16.00
N LYS A 122 9.46 -1.85 -16.71
CA LYS A 122 10.15 -2.64 -17.76
C LYS A 122 10.57 -1.80 -18.94
N ALA A 123 9.69 -0.91 -19.43
CA ALA A 123 9.97 -0.04 -20.58
C ALA A 123 11.17 0.87 -20.32
N ASN A 124 11.34 1.37 -19.10
CA ASN A 124 12.48 2.20 -18.70
C ASN A 124 13.70 1.38 -18.27
N ASN A 125 13.63 0.06 -18.30
CA ASN A 125 14.65 -0.82 -17.71
C ASN A 125 15.01 -0.35 -16.28
N ALA A 126 14.04 0.05 -15.48
CA ALA A 126 14.26 0.59 -14.17
C ALA A 126 14.79 -0.47 -13.19
N ASP A 127 15.57 -0.05 -12.23
CA ASP A 127 15.95 -0.86 -11.07
C ASP A 127 14.92 -0.68 -9.95
N ILE A 128 14.37 0.54 -9.85
CA ILE A 128 13.31 0.92 -8.91
C ILE A 128 12.33 1.85 -9.64
N THR A 129 11.04 1.64 -9.43
CA THR A 129 10.00 2.60 -9.82
C THR A 129 9.20 3.00 -8.58
N ILE A 130 9.02 4.28 -8.38
CA ILE A 130 8.28 4.88 -7.26
C ILE A 130 7.00 5.49 -7.82
N ALA A 131 5.84 5.04 -7.33
CA ALA A 131 4.61 5.75 -7.63
C ALA A 131 4.59 7.09 -6.87
N ALA A 132 4.32 8.15 -7.59
CA ALA A 132 4.29 9.49 -7.05
C ALA A 132 3.12 10.28 -7.64
N MET A 133 2.65 11.27 -6.89
CA MET A 133 1.59 12.17 -7.35
C MET A 133 1.85 13.59 -6.87
N PRO A 134 1.38 14.61 -7.61
CA PRO A 134 1.46 15.98 -7.17
C PRO A 134 0.49 16.22 -5.99
N VAL A 135 1.01 16.85 -4.93
CA VAL A 135 0.23 17.25 -3.74
C VAL A 135 0.36 18.76 -3.52
N PRO A 136 -0.56 19.39 -2.77
CA PRO A 136 -0.34 20.75 -2.31
C PRO A 136 0.99 20.91 -1.57
N ILE A 137 1.73 21.98 -1.84
CA ILE A 137 3.09 22.16 -1.30
C ILE A 137 3.12 22.17 0.24
N GLU A 138 2.02 22.62 0.86
CA GLU A 138 1.85 22.63 2.31
C GLU A 138 1.80 21.22 2.90
N GLU A 139 1.27 20.25 2.13
CA GLU A 139 1.15 18.86 2.54
C GLU A 139 2.42 18.05 2.21
N ALA A 140 3.23 18.52 1.28
CA ALA A 140 4.45 17.84 0.83
C ALA A 140 5.42 17.52 1.98
N LYS A 141 5.42 18.30 3.05
CA LYS A 141 6.23 18.07 4.26
C LYS A 141 5.91 16.76 5.00
N ARG A 142 4.78 16.14 4.70
CA ARG A 142 4.35 14.88 5.33
C ARG A 142 4.88 13.65 4.64
N PHE A 143 5.33 13.78 3.40
CA PHE A 143 5.67 12.68 2.50
C PHE A 143 7.15 12.70 2.11
N GLY A 144 7.61 11.58 1.57
CA GLY A 144 8.84 11.56 0.80
C GLY A 144 8.64 12.31 -0.51
N ILE A 145 9.49 13.28 -0.82
CA ILE A 145 9.39 14.13 -2.00
C ILE A 145 10.46 13.71 -3.00
N VAL A 146 10.05 13.55 -4.24
CA VAL A 146 10.94 13.23 -5.36
C VAL A 146 11.10 14.42 -6.30
N VAL A 147 12.31 14.60 -6.80
CA VAL A 147 12.64 15.53 -7.88
C VAL A 147 13.05 14.71 -9.08
N THR A 148 12.50 15.00 -10.24
CA THR A 148 12.75 14.27 -11.48
C THR A 148 13.35 15.17 -12.54
N ASP A 149 14.04 14.56 -13.50
CA ASP A 149 14.35 15.17 -14.78
C ASP A 149 13.18 15.05 -15.78
N ASP A 150 13.40 15.51 -17.02
CA ASP A 150 12.38 15.50 -18.08
C ASP A 150 11.95 14.08 -18.51
N ASP A 151 12.74 13.06 -18.20
CA ASP A 151 12.47 11.64 -18.48
C ASP A 151 11.83 10.91 -17.28
N ASN A 152 11.40 11.64 -16.25
CA ASN A 152 10.90 11.12 -14.97
C ASN A 152 11.91 10.28 -14.18
N ARG A 153 13.21 10.40 -14.49
CA ARG A 153 14.24 9.79 -13.66
C ARG A 153 14.42 10.60 -12.38
N ILE A 154 14.44 9.94 -11.24
CA ILE A 154 14.60 10.60 -9.94
C ILE A 154 16.05 11.05 -9.78
N THR A 155 16.23 12.35 -9.61
CA THR A 155 17.52 13.01 -9.37
C THR A 155 17.77 13.30 -7.90
N GLU A 156 16.70 13.57 -7.12
CA GLU A 156 16.77 13.78 -5.69
C GLU A 156 15.56 13.14 -5.00
N LEU A 157 15.76 12.68 -3.77
CA LEU A 157 14.70 12.18 -2.90
C LEU A 157 14.95 12.68 -1.49
N GLU A 158 13.93 13.28 -0.89
CA GLU A 158 13.98 13.83 0.47
C GLU A 158 12.81 13.29 1.29
N GLU A 159 13.13 12.64 2.42
CA GLU A 159 12.08 12.12 3.31
C GLU A 159 11.60 13.21 4.26
N LYS A 160 10.35 13.63 4.09
CA LYS A 160 9.66 14.63 4.93
C LYS A 160 10.46 15.93 5.10
N PRO A 161 10.82 16.61 4.01
CA PRO A 161 11.61 17.84 4.07
C PRO A 161 10.83 18.99 4.70
N GLU A 162 11.50 19.85 5.46
CA GLU A 162 10.88 21.08 5.97
C GLU A 162 10.56 22.08 4.84
N ASN A 163 11.41 22.13 3.83
CA ASN A 163 11.27 22.99 2.66
C ASN A 163 11.33 22.13 1.38
N PRO A 164 10.21 21.55 0.94
CA PRO A 164 10.20 20.66 -0.21
C PRO A 164 10.57 21.39 -1.50
N LYS A 165 11.48 20.79 -2.29
CA LYS A 165 11.93 21.31 -3.59
C LYS A 165 10.95 21.01 -4.72
N SER A 166 10.07 20.06 -4.51
CA SER A 166 9.06 19.61 -5.46
C SER A 166 7.75 19.35 -4.71
N ASN A 167 6.65 19.28 -5.42
CA ASN A 167 5.36 18.85 -4.90
C ASN A 167 5.02 17.41 -5.27
N LEU A 168 5.95 16.66 -5.88
CA LEU A 168 5.74 15.28 -6.29
C LEU A 168 6.01 14.35 -5.09
N ALA A 169 4.94 13.89 -4.46
CA ALA A 169 4.99 13.07 -3.26
C ALA A 169 5.03 11.57 -3.60
N SER A 170 5.92 10.83 -2.96
CA SER A 170 5.94 9.38 -3.01
C SER A 170 4.71 8.81 -2.31
N MET A 171 4.01 7.93 -3.00
CA MET A 171 2.83 7.23 -2.47
C MET A 171 3.17 6.04 -1.56
N GLY A 172 4.46 5.74 -1.31
CA GLY A 172 4.85 4.54 -0.58
C GLY A 172 4.57 3.24 -1.34
N ILE A 173 4.49 3.32 -2.65
CA ILE A 173 4.28 2.21 -3.58
C ILE A 173 5.51 2.10 -4.46
N TYR A 174 6.19 0.95 -4.39
CA TYR A 174 7.47 0.74 -5.07
C TYR A 174 7.48 -0.54 -5.86
N ILE A 175 8.02 -0.53 -7.08
CA ILE A 175 8.42 -1.74 -7.81
C ILE A 175 9.93 -1.81 -7.82
N PHE A 176 10.46 -2.91 -7.36
CA PHE A 176 11.89 -3.22 -7.39
C PHE A 176 12.17 -4.40 -8.31
N SER A 177 13.25 -4.32 -9.08
CA SER A 177 13.91 -5.50 -9.59
C SER A 177 14.42 -6.32 -8.42
N TRP A 178 14.06 -7.62 -8.33
CA TRP A 178 14.36 -8.46 -7.17
C TRP A 178 15.84 -8.46 -6.76
N LYS A 179 16.71 -8.56 -7.75
CA LYS A 179 18.16 -8.57 -7.51
C LYS A 179 18.64 -7.32 -6.77
N VAL A 180 18.11 -6.15 -7.16
CA VAL A 180 18.48 -4.86 -6.55
C VAL A 180 17.92 -4.75 -5.14
N LEU A 181 16.66 -5.14 -4.94
CA LEU A 181 16.05 -5.14 -3.60
C LEU A 181 16.81 -6.04 -2.64
N LYS A 182 17.06 -7.29 -3.05
CA LYS A 182 17.77 -8.27 -2.23
C LYS A 182 19.18 -7.78 -1.85
N GLU A 183 19.96 -7.25 -2.80
CA GLU A 183 21.27 -6.69 -2.56
C GLU A 183 21.23 -5.56 -1.52
N ALA A 184 20.31 -4.61 -1.67
CA ALA A 184 20.16 -3.47 -0.78
C ALA A 184 19.73 -3.90 0.63
N LEU A 185 18.77 -4.82 0.75
CA LEU A 185 18.30 -5.34 2.04
C LEU A 185 19.39 -6.07 2.81
N ILE A 186 20.18 -6.91 2.14
CA ILE A 186 21.31 -7.62 2.77
C ILE A 186 22.39 -6.62 3.20
N LYS A 187 22.69 -5.62 2.35
CA LYS A 187 23.72 -4.64 2.64
C LYS A 187 23.39 -3.75 3.84
N LEU A 188 22.11 -3.45 4.03
CA LEU A 188 21.62 -2.58 5.11
C LEU A 188 20.93 -3.36 6.24
N SER A 189 21.17 -4.67 6.34
CA SER A 189 20.56 -5.54 7.36
C SER A 189 20.85 -5.10 8.80
N ASP A 190 22.04 -4.56 9.04
CA ASP A 190 22.51 -4.13 10.36
C ASP A 190 22.11 -2.69 10.69
N GLU A 191 21.46 -1.97 9.75
CA GLU A 191 21.05 -0.60 9.98
C GLU A 191 19.83 -0.53 10.90
N PRO A 192 19.94 0.09 12.09
CA PRO A 192 18.85 0.16 13.03
C PRO A 192 17.66 0.93 12.47
N GLY A 193 16.48 0.34 12.51
CA GLY A 193 15.27 0.99 12.00
C GLY A 193 15.26 1.19 10.50
N CYS A 194 15.88 0.27 9.75
CA CYS A 194 16.00 0.35 8.30
C CYS A 194 14.63 0.57 7.63
N ASP A 195 14.55 1.62 6.82
CA ASP A 195 13.34 2.12 6.17
C ASP A 195 13.59 2.35 4.68
N PHE A 196 12.54 2.19 3.86
CA PHE A 196 12.68 2.36 2.40
C PHE A 196 13.06 3.79 2.03
N GLY A 197 12.33 4.79 2.53
CA GLY A 197 12.54 6.19 2.17
C GLY A 197 13.85 6.77 2.68
N LYS A 198 14.28 6.34 3.87
CA LYS A 198 15.48 6.90 4.53
C LYS A 198 16.77 6.15 4.21
N HIS A 199 16.71 4.86 3.92
CA HIS A 199 17.90 4.03 3.80
C HIS A 199 18.00 3.31 2.46
N ILE A 200 17.00 2.51 2.07
CA ILE A 200 17.08 1.66 0.87
C ILE A 200 17.15 2.49 -0.41
N ILE A 201 16.22 3.42 -0.60
CA ILE A 201 16.16 4.20 -1.85
C ILE A 201 17.36 5.15 -1.97
N PRO A 202 17.76 5.90 -0.92
CA PRO A 202 18.98 6.72 -0.96
C PRO A 202 20.25 5.90 -1.21
N TYR A 203 20.37 4.72 -0.61
CA TYR A 203 21.49 3.81 -0.90
C TYR A 203 21.53 3.41 -2.37
N CYS A 204 20.40 2.99 -2.93
CA CYS A 204 20.31 2.62 -4.33
C CYS A 204 20.60 3.80 -5.27
N HIS A 205 20.14 5.00 -4.92
CA HIS A 205 20.42 6.23 -5.66
C HIS A 205 21.92 6.54 -5.65
N ALA A 206 22.58 6.51 -4.49
CA ALA A 206 24.01 6.71 -4.34
C ALA A 206 24.84 5.63 -5.10
N ALA A 207 24.31 4.41 -5.22
CA ALA A 207 24.90 3.32 -6.00
C ALA A 207 24.67 3.46 -7.51
N GLY A 208 24.04 4.55 -7.99
CA GLY A 208 23.81 4.83 -9.42
C GLY A 208 22.72 3.96 -10.06
N LYS A 209 21.84 3.34 -9.26
CA LYS A 209 20.71 2.57 -9.78
C LYS A 209 19.74 3.50 -10.54
N ARG A 210 19.03 2.92 -11.52
CA ARG A 210 18.03 3.65 -12.32
C ARG A 210 16.71 3.69 -11.58
N ILE A 211 16.40 4.85 -11.01
CA ILE A 211 15.18 5.09 -10.24
C ILE A 211 14.29 6.04 -11.02
N PHE A 212 13.03 5.64 -11.24
CA PHE A 212 12.06 6.43 -12.01
C PHE A 212 10.80 6.71 -11.17
N ALA A 213 10.22 7.86 -11.38
CA ALA A 213 8.90 8.20 -10.86
C ALA A 213 7.83 7.76 -11.86
N TYR A 214 6.84 7.03 -11.37
CA TYR A 214 5.59 6.75 -12.10
C TYR A 214 4.53 7.73 -11.59
N GLU A 215 4.16 8.71 -12.39
CA GLU A 215 3.16 9.69 -12.01
C GLU A 215 1.76 9.07 -12.04
N TYR A 216 1.11 9.04 -10.88
CA TYR A 216 -0.22 8.53 -10.71
C TYR A 216 -1.25 9.67 -10.74
N ASN A 217 -2.29 9.54 -11.58
CA ASN A 217 -3.30 10.57 -11.83
C ASN A 217 -4.69 10.17 -11.32
N GLY A 218 -4.78 9.24 -10.35
CA GLY A 218 -6.04 8.84 -9.75
C GLY A 218 -6.23 9.38 -8.34
N TYR A 219 -7.37 9.03 -7.72
CA TYR A 219 -7.60 9.33 -6.32
C TYR A 219 -6.64 8.55 -5.42
N TRP A 220 -6.00 9.25 -4.50
CA TRP A 220 -5.17 8.67 -3.46
C TRP A 220 -5.27 9.49 -2.18
N LYS A 221 -5.43 8.82 -1.04
CA LYS A 221 -5.47 9.48 0.27
C LYS A 221 -4.76 8.64 1.33
N ASP A 222 -3.78 9.24 1.99
CA ASP A 222 -3.20 8.74 3.23
C ASP A 222 -4.17 9.06 4.38
N VAL A 223 -4.70 8.02 5.03
CA VAL A 223 -5.65 8.14 6.14
C VAL A 223 -4.98 7.97 7.51
N GLY A 224 -3.72 8.30 7.61
CA GLY A 224 -2.92 8.25 8.84
C GLY A 224 -3.35 9.21 9.94
N THR A 225 -4.21 10.19 9.67
CA THR A 225 -4.79 11.11 10.67
C THR A 225 -6.30 10.95 10.78
N LEU A 226 -6.89 11.36 11.93
CA LEU A 226 -8.34 11.37 12.09
C LEU A 226 -9.03 12.32 11.11
N GLY A 227 -8.40 13.47 10.81
CA GLY A 227 -8.91 14.43 9.84
C GLY A 227 -8.98 13.83 8.44
N SER A 228 -7.87 13.33 7.91
CA SER A 228 -7.83 12.71 6.58
C SER A 228 -8.73 11.47 6.47
N TYR A 229 -8.86 10.69 7.54
CA TYR A 229 -9.82 9.58 7.60
C TYR A 229 -11.27 10.05 7.52
N TRP A 230 -11.63 11.10 8.26
CA TRP A 230 -12.98 11.69 8.21
C TRP A 230 -13.26 12.28 6.83
N GLU A 231 -12.36 13.08 6.28
CA GLU A 231 -12.49 13.66 4.95
C GLU A 231 -12.69 12.59 3.88
N ALA A 232 -11.87 11.53 3.88
CA ALA A 232 -12.00 10.43 2.93
C ALA A 232 -13.37 9.74 3.01
N ASN A 233 -14.02 9.68 4.19
CA ASN A 233 -15.38 9.17 4.30
C ASN A 233 -16.42 10.16 3.81
N MET A 234 -16.21 11.47 4.04
CA MET A 234 -17.14 12.51 3.58
C MET A 234 -17.14 12.64 2.06
N GLU A 235 -15.99 12.53 1.41
CA GLU A 235 -15.85 12.56 -0.05
C GLU A 235 -16.64 11.42 -0.74
N LEU A 236 -16.91 10.31 -0.06
CA LEU A 236 -17.69 9.21 -0.60
C LEU A 236 -19.20 9.47 -0.66
N ILE A 237 -19.70 10.44 0.09
CA ILE A 237 -21.13 10.76 0.11
C ILE A 237 -21.50 11.93 -0.82
N ASP A 238 -20.55 12.46 -1.56
CA ASP A 238 -20.80 13.43 -2.61
C ASP A 238 -21.70 12.82 -3.69
N ILE A 239 -22.44 13.72 -4.40
CA ILE A 239 -23.37 13.29 -5.48
C ILE A 239 -22.60 12.55 -6.58
N ILE A 240 -21.39 13.01 -6.90
CA ILE A 240 -20.47 12.38 -7.84
C ILE A 240 -19.13 12.26 -7.10
N PRO A 241 -18.90 11.17 -6.36
CA PRO A 241 -17.66 11.02 -5.61
C PRO A 241 -16.49 10.82 -6.57
N GLU A 242 -15.39 11.53 -6.31
CA GLU A 242 -14.14 11.33 -7.05
C GLU A 242 -13.65 9.90 -6.92
N PHE A 243 -13.81 9.30 -5.74
CA PHE A 243 -13.52 7.91 -5.46
C PHE A 243 -14.79 7.06 -5.52
N ASN A 244 -15.07 6.48 -6.69
CA ASN A 244 -16.28 5.70 -6.91
C ASN A 244 -16.11 4.24 -6.44
N LEU A 245 -16.82 3.83 -5.40
CA LEU A 245 -16.83 2.46 -4.87
C LEU A 245 -17.81 1.53 -5.61
N TYR A 246 -18.62 2.05 -6.54
CA TYR A 246 -19.65 1.32 -7.29
C TYR A 246 -19.19 0.88 -8.68
N GLU A 247 -17.94 1.08 -9.02
CA GLU A 247 -17.37 0.64 -10.29
C GLU A 247 -17.36 -0.89 -10.40
N GLU A 248 -17.90 -1.40 -11.49
CA GLU A 248 -17.97 -2.85 -11.72
C GLU A 248 -16.69 -3.44 -12.27
N TYR A 249 -15.92 -2.66 -13.03
CA TYR A 249 -14.68 -3.12 -13.68
C TYR A 249 -13.45 -3.04 -12.75
N TRP A 250 -13.51 -2.28 -11.64
CA TRP A 250 -12.45 -2.23 -10.61
C TRP A 250 -13.05 -2.32 -9.22
N LYS A 251 -13.48 -3.53 -8.86
CA LYS A 251 -14.14 -3.77 -7.58
C LYS A 251 -13.16 -3.76 -6.43
N ILE A 252 -13.59 -3.18 -5.31
CA ILE A 252 -12.94 -3.37 -4.03
C ILE A 252 -13.64 -4.52 -3.31
N TYR A 253 -12.89 -5.57 -3.03
CA TYR A 253 -13.37 -6.76 -2.35
C TYR A 253 -13.17 -6.61 -0.85
N THR A 254 -14.00 -7.28 -0.06
CA THR A 254 -13.89 -7.30 1.40
C THR A 254 -14.54 -8.55 1.97
N LYS A 255 -14.13 -8.95 3.16
CA LYS A 255 -14.84 -9.97 3.91
C LYS A 255 -16.19 -9.43 4.35
N SER A 256 -17.25 -10.06 3.91
CA SER A 256 -18.62 -9.75 4.30
C SER A 256 -19.13 -10.82 5.26
N ASP A 257 -19.60 -10.39 6.43
CA ASP A 257 -20.30 -11.29 7.34
C ASP A 257 -21.73 -11.49 6.82
N ILE A 258 -22.28 -12.70 7.02
CA ILE A 258 -23.69 -12.96 6.75
C ILE A 258 -24.47 -12.29 7.89
N ILE A 259 -25.08 -11.16 7.57
CA ILE A 259 -25.92 -10.41 8.52
C ILE A 259 -27.39 -10.58 8.14
N GLN A 260 -28.26 -10.39 9.14
CA GLN A 260 -29.69 -10.45 8.91
C GLN A 260 -30.17 -9.29 8.06
N PRO A 261 -31.33 -9.44 7.37
CA PRO A 261 -31.93 -8.36 6.60
C PRO A 261 -32.14 -7.10 7.42
N GLN A 262 -31.96 -5.96 6.78
CA GLN A 262 -32.25 -4.67 7.41
C GLN A 262 -33.77 -4.54 7.62
N TYR A 263 -34.16 -4.08 8.80
CA TYR A 263 -35.54 -3.77 9.10
C TYR A 263 -35.72 -2.26 9.26
N LEU A 264 -36.67 -1.70 8.52
CA LEU A 264 -37.09 -0.30 8.65
C LEU A 264 -38.54 -0.26 9.14
N SER A 265 -38.80 0.42 10.25
CA SER A 265 -40.16 0.59 10.74
C SER A 265 -40.95 1.56 9.86
N ALA A 266 -42.28 1.50 9.98
CA ALA A 266 -43.18 2.39 9.20
C ALA A 266 -42.93 3.88 9.47
N ASP A 267 -42.42 4.23 10.65
CA ASP A 267 -42.17 5.61 11.09
C ASP A 267 -40.74 6.08 10.79
N SER A 268 -39.93 5.27 10.13
CA SER A 268 -38.54 5.62 9.78
C SER A 268 -38.52 6.62 8.62
N ILE A 269 -37.78 7.71 8.78
CA ILE A 269 -37.50 8.65 7.70
C ILE A 269 -36.17 8.21 7.07
N VAL A 270 -36.19 7.88 5.79
CA VAL A 270 -35.00 7.47 5.01
C VAL A 270 -34.85 8.44 3.85
N GLU A 271 -33.76 9.18 3.84
CA GLU A 271 -33.45 10.13 2.76
C GLU A 271 -32.15 9.68 2.05
N LYS A 272 -32.18 9.76 0.72
CA LYS A 272 -31.00 9.50 -0.14
C LYS A 272 -30.31 8.14 0.11
N LEU A 273 -31.04 7.15 0.63
CA LEU A 273 -30.54 5.78 0.80
C LEU A 273 -30.75 5.00 -0.49
N SER A 274 -29.68 4.40 -1.02
CA SER A 274 -29.80 3.45 -2.13
C SER A 274 -29.95 2.04 -1.60
N LEU A 275 -31.12 1.42 -1.84
CA LEU A 275 -31.40 0.02 -1.55
C LEU A 275 -31.31 -0.87 -2.80
N ILE A 276 -30.79 -0.33 -3.90
CA ILE A 276 -30.85 -0.93 -5.25
C ILE A 276 -30.00 -2.21 -5.35
N HIS A 277 -29.04 -2.38 -4.50
CA HIS A 277 -28.08 -3.50 -4.57
C HIS A 277 -28.41 -4.66 -3.64
N ILE A 278 -29.65 -4.78 -3.29
CA ILE A 278 -30.14 -5.95 -2.56
C ILE A 278 -30.40 -7.11 -3.50
#